data_58bc55cabfaa2388ddfdc381931c1867
#
_entry.id   58bc55cabfaa2388ddfdc381931c1867
#
_cell.length_a   1.000
_cell.length_b   1.000
_cell.length_c   1.000
_cell.angle_alpha   90.00
_cell.angle_beta   90.00
_cell.angle_gamma   90.00
#
_symmetry.space_group_name_H-M   'P 1'
#
loop_
_entity.id
_entity.type
_entity.pdbx_description
1 polymer ?
#
loop_
_entity_poly.entity_id
_entity_poly.type
_entity_poly.pdbx_seq_one_letter_code
_entity_poly.pdbx_strand_id
1 'polypeptide(L)'
;MNTNKLGFSLIELLVVVAILGIIATLGINAYSGYISGTKKQSARNVMQQVSLGQSEYMSQNGQYYYTNQSTGECSPNTNSSNSIEQNLLGRSDSINEEMGYELCTHQDNTKTKFKVVAKEVGGKCILLMNEFGAISEKKASDC
;
A
#
# COMPACT_ATOMS: atom_id res chain seq x y z
N MET A 1 -27.76 -55.89 5.14
CA MET A 1 -28.04 -54.63 4.43
C MET A 1 -26.82 -54.29 3.59
N ASN A 2 -26.90 -54.49 2.27
CA ASN A 2 -25.85 -54.10 1.32
C ASN A 2 -26.01 -52.62 1.02
N THR A 3 -25.16 -51.78 1.57
CA THR A 3 -25.05 -50.38 1.18
C THR A 3 -24.32 -50.33 -0.16
N ASN A 4 -25.02 -50.07 -1.24
CA ASN A 4 -24.43 -49.75 -2.53
C ASN A 4 -23.63 -48.49 -2.39
N LYS A 5 -22.31 -48.59 -2.31
CA LYS A 5 -21.40 -47.44 -2.42
C LYS A 5 -21.41 -47.00 -3.87
N LEU A 6 -22.16 -45.94 -4.18
CA LEU A 6 -22.13 -45.27 -5.48
C LEU A 6 -20.77 -44.54 -5.57
N GLY A 7 -19.88 -45.06 -6.41
CA GLY A 7 -18.62 -44.39 -6.72
C GLY A 7 -18.82 -43.32 -7.79
N PHE A 8 -18.01 -42.29 -7.78
CA PHE A 8 -17.99 -41.27 -8.83
C PHE A 8 -17.57 -41.85 -10.19
N SER A 9 -18.28 -41.47 -11.24
CA SER A 9 -17.93 -41.80 -12.61
C SER A 9 -16.70 -41.03 -13.05
N LEU A 10 -15.83 -41.66 -13.85
CA LEU A 10 -14.62 -41.03 -14.39
C LEU A 10 -14.95 -39.80 -15.24
N ILE A 11 -16.05 -39.82 -15.97
CA ILE A 11 -16.52 -38.68 -16.75
C ILE A 11 -17.00 -37.49 -15.86
N GLU A 12 -17.62 -37.80 -14.73
CA GLU A 12 -18.03 -36.77 -13.76
C GLU A 12 -16.82 -35.99 -13.21
N LEU A 13 -15.73 -36.72 -12.89
CA LEU A 13 -14.51 -36.10 -12.42
C LEU A 13 -13.88 -35.26 -13.53
N LEU A 14 -13.87 -35.76 -14.78
CA LEU A 14 -13.29 -35.06 -15.91
C LEU A 14 -14.01 -33.73 -16.21
N VAL A 15 -15.34 -33.73 -16.16
CA VAL A 15 -16.14 -32.50 -16.36
C VAL A 15 -15.87 -31.48 -15.25
N VAL A 16 -15.76 -31.90 -14.00
CA VAL A 16 -15.49 -31.03 -12.86
C VAL A 16 -14.12 -30.34 -13.00
N VAL A 17 -13.05 -31.09 -13.33
CA VAL A 17 -11.72 -30.49 -13.50
C VAL A 17 -11.65 -29.57 -14.72
N ALA A 18 -12.40 -29.86 -15.79
CA ALA A 18 -12.50 -28.98 -16.94
C ALA A 18 -13.12 -27.62 -16.58
N ILE A 19 -14.24 -27.63 -15.84
CA ILE A 19 -14.91 -26.41 -15.37
C ILE A 19 -13.99 -25.62 -14.42
N LEU A 20 -13.36 -26.30 -13.46
CA LEU A 20 -12.42 -25.66 -12.52
C LEU A 20 -11.23 -25.01 -13.26
N GLY A 21 -10.70 -25.65 -14.31
CA GLY A 21 -9.65 -25.10 -15.15
C GLY A 21 -10.06 -23.81 -15.85
N ILE A 22 -11.29 -23.73 -16.37
CA ILE A 22 -11.80 -22.51 -17.01
C ILE A 22 -11.96 -21.37 -15.99
N ILE A 23 -12.55 -21.64 -14.83
CA ILE A 23 -12.77 -20.64 -13.78
C ILE A 23 -11.43 -20.13 -13.23
N ALA A 24 -10.45 -21.01 -13.04
CA ALA A 24 -9.13 -20.64 -12.53
C ALA A 24 -8.42 -19.63 -13.44
N THR A 25 -8.50 -19.78 -14.77
CA THR A 25 -7.84 -18.86 -15.70
C THR A 25 -8.42 -17.44 -15.67
N LEU A 26 -9.71 -17.29 -15.44
CA LEU A 26 -10.37 -15.99 -15.31
C LEU A 26 -10.09 -15.34 -13.93
N GLY A 27 -9.99 -16.17 -12.90
CA GLY A 27 -9.81 -15.73 -11.51
C GLY A 27 -8.47 -15.02 -11.25
N ILE A 28 -7.38 -15.49 -11.86
CA ILE A 28 -6.02 -14.97 -11.61
C ILE A 28 -5.90 -13.49 -11.99
N ASN A 29 -6.41 -13.09 -13.16
CA ASN A 29 -6.32 -11.71 -13.63
C ASN A 29 -7.18 -10.75 -12.78
N ALA A 30 -8.38 -11.16 -12.39
CA ALA A 30 -9.25 -10.36 -11.52
C ALA A 30 -8.66 -10.21 -10.12
N TYR A 31 -8.03 -11.26 -9.60
CA TYR A 31 -7.42 -11.25 -8.27
C TYR A 31 -6.20 -10.31 -8.18
N SER A 32 -5.33 -10.29 -9.19
CA SER A 32 -4.15 -9.41 -9.20
C SER A 32 -4.53 -7.92 -9.20
N GLY A 33 -5.55 -7.53 -9.98
CA GLY A 33 -6.07 -6.16 -9.98
C GLY A 33 -6.69 -5.75 -8.63
N TYR A 34 -7.42 -6.68 -7.99
CA TYR A 34 -7.99 -6.46 -6.66
C TYR A 34 -6.91 -6.24 -5.59
N ILE A 35 -5.86 -7.07 -5.58
CA ILE A 35 -4.74 -6.94 -4.63
C ILE A 35 -4.02 -5.60 -4.80
N SER A 36 -3.71 -5.18 -6.03
CA SER A 36 -3.08 -3.89 -6.29
C SER A 36 -3.95 -2.73 -5.79
N GLY A 37 -5.26 -2.76 -6.05
CA GLY A 37 -6.21 -1.77 -5.54
C GLY A 37 -6.25 -1.71 -4.01
N THR A 38 -6.23 -2.87 -3.34
CA THR A 38 -6.23 -2.97 -1.88
C THR A 38 -4.94 -2.41 -1.28
N LYS A 39 -3.78 -2.75 -1.83
CA LYS A 39 -2.48 -2.20 -1.41
C LYS A 39 -2.44 -0.68 -1.53
N LYS A 40 -2.90 -0.15 -2.65
CA LYS A 40 -3.02 1.30 -2.89
C LYS A 40 -3.93 1.98 -1.86
N GLN A 41 -5.07 1.37 -1.53
CA GLN A 41 -5.96 1.91 -0.51
C GLN A 41 -5.34 1.85 0.90
N SER A 42 -4.64 0.78 1.24
CA SER A 42 -3.88 0.68 2.49
C SER A 42 -2.81 1.77 2.59
N ALA A 43 -2.06 2.01 1.52
CA ALA A 43 -1.08 3.09 1.48
C ALA A 43 -1.72 4.47 1.70
N ARG A 44 -2.87 4.74 1.06
CA ARG A 44 -3.64 5.98 1.28
C ARG A 44 -4.06 6.15 2.75
N ASN A 45 -4.54 5.08 3.38
CA ASN A 45 -4.94 5.11 4.79
C ASN A 45 -3.74 5.40 5.71
N VAL A 46 -2.59 4.79 5.45
CA VAL A 46 -1.36 5.07 6.23
C VAL A 46 -0.87 6.49 6.01
N MET A 47 -0.91 7.01 4.77
CA MET A 47 -0.57 8.41 4.49
C MET A 47 -1.44 9.38 5.30
N GLN A 48 -2.75 9.11 5.46
CA GLN A 48 -3.64 9.91 6.30
C GLN A 48 -3.23 9.86 7.78
N GLN A 49 -2.84 8.69 8.28
CA GLN A 49 -2.32 8.55 9.64
C GLN A 49 -1.01 9.33 9.83
N VAL A 50 -0.12 9.30 8.83
CA VAL A 50 1.11 10.11 8.82
C VAL A 50 0.79 11.62 8.89
N SER A 51 -0.24 12.08 8.18
CA SER A 51 -0.68 13.48 8.26
C SER A 51 -1.14 13.88 9.67
N LEU A 52 -1.87 13.00 10.34
CA LEU A 52 -2.26 13.21 11.74
C LEU A 52 -1.04 13.22 12.67
N GLY A 53 -0.13 12.26 12.51
CA GLY A 53 1.12 12.21 13.26
C GLY A 53 2.00 13.46 13.03
N GLN A 54 2.02 14.00 11.82
CA GLN A 54 2.71 15.26 11.52
C GLN A 54 2.13 16.45 12.30
N SER A 55 0.81 16.51 12.43
CA SER A 55 0.14 17.58 13.20
C SER A 55 0.47 17.46 14.68
N GLU A 56 0.51 16.25 15.21
CA GLU A 56 0.90 15.98 16.59
C GLU A 56 2.38 16.32 16.83
N TYR A 57 3.26 15.86 15.96
CA TYR A 57 4.71 16.13 16.02
C TYR A 57 4.99 17.62 15.96
N MET A 58 4.31 18.37 15.08
CA MET A 58 4.40 19.83 14.97
C MET A 58 3.97 20.51 16.29
N SER A 59 2.89 20.05 16.92
CA SER A 59 2.42 20.59 18.19
C SER A 59 3.41 20.41 19.33
N GLN A 60 4.13 19.28 19.34
CA GLN A 60 5.09 18.95 20.40
C GLN A 60 6.48 19.56 20.17
N ASN A 61 6.93 19.64 18.91
CA ASN A 61 8.30 19.98 18.55
C ASN A 61 8.45 21.34 17.85
N GLY A 62 7.35 21.99 17.48
CA GLY A 62 7.35 23.27 16.75
C GLY A 62 7.75 23.16 15.29
N GLN A 63 7.95 21.96 14.76
CA GLN A 63 8.31 21.70 13.37
C GLN A 63 7.74 20.34 12.92
N TYR A 64 7.58 20.17 11.61
CA TYR A 64 7.19 18.87 11.03
C TYR A 64 8.37 17.90 11.01
N TYR A 65 8.06 16.61 11.02
CA TYR A 65 9.06 15.55 10.89
C TYR A 65 9.39 15.29 9.41
N TYR A 66 10.67 15.22 9.10
CA TYR A 66 11.15 14.91 7.76
C TYR A 66 12.13 13.74 7.78
N THR A 67 11.92 12.77 6.92
CA THR A 67 12.88 11.68 6.70
C THR A 67 14.05 12.16 5.84
N ASN A 68 13.83 13.21 5.06
CA ASN A 68 14.88 13.93 4.31
C ASN A 68 14.76 15.42 4.58
N GLN A 69 15.77 16.02 5.16
CA GLN A 69 15.84 17.45 5.47
C GLN A 69 16.20 18.33 4.26
N SER A 70 16.51 17.72 3.12
CA SER A 70 16.74 18.46 1.87
C SER A 70 15.41 18.93 1.28
N THR A 71 15.44 20.10 0.61
CA THR A 71 14.27 20.70 -0.06
C THR A 71 13.85 19.97 -1.35
N GLY A 72 14.45 18.82 -1.66
CA GLY A 72 14.10 17.99 -2.81
C GLY A 72 13.14 16.87 -2.46
N GLU A 73 12.50 16.28 -3.49
CA GLU A 73 11.68 15.08 -3.31
C GLU A 73 12.49 13.99 -2.62
N CYS A 74 11.92 13.37 -1.59
CA CYS A 74 12.52 12.22 -0.95
C CYS A 74 12.28 10.94 -1.78
N SER A 75 13.17 9.98 -1.63
CA SER A 75 13.00 8.65 -2.22
C SER A 75 12.56 7.67 -1.13
N PRO A 76 11.33 7.15 -1.21
CA PRO A 76 10.84 6.15 -0.26
C PRO A 76 11.72 4.91 -0.24
N ASN A 77 12.00 4.40 0.95
CA ASN A 77 12.71 3.16 1.20
C ASN A 77 12.35 2.62 2.59
N THR A 78 12.78 1.40 2.91
CA THR A 78 12.50 0.73 4.19
C THR A 78 12.95 1.57 5.40
N ASN A 79 14.13 2.21 5.34
CA ASN A 79 14.63 3.03 6.45
C ASN A 79 13.75 4.26 6.69
N SER A 80 13.31 4.94 5.62
CA SER A 80 12.42 6.10 5.75
C SER A 80 11.05 5.69 6.28
N SER A 81 10.53 4.52 5.87
CA SER A 81 9.29 3.95 6.37
C SER A 81 9.37 3.65 7.87
N ASN A 82 10.41 2.96 8.32
CA ASN A 82 10.64 2.66 9.74
C ASN A 82 10.79 3.93 10.58
N SER A 83 11.45 4.96 10.04
CA SER A 83 11.59 6.26 10.73
C SER A 83 10.24 6.97 10.90
N ILE A 84 9.34 6.89 9.92
CA ILE A 84 7.98 7.41 10.01
C ILE A 84 7.19 6.66 11.08
N GLU A 85 7.28 5.34 11.10
CA GLU A 85 6.60 4.52 12.11
C GLU A 85 6.99 4.90 13.52
N GLN A 86 8.29 5.01 13.78
CA GLN A 86 8.82 5.31 15.10
C GLN A 86 8.48 6.73 15.58
N ASN A 87 8.55 7.72 14.68
CA ASN A 87 8.44 9.13 15.06
C ASN A 87 7.04 9.71 14.90
N LEU A 88 6.23 9.19 13.99
CA LEU A 88 4.90 9.73 13.69
C LEU A 88 3.76 8.80 14.06
N LEU A 89 3.92 7.48 13.92
CA LEU A 89 2.83 6.53 14.16
C LEU A 89 2.88 5.90 15.56
N GLY A 90 4.02 5.99 16.25
CA GLY A 90 4.22 5.44 17.59
C GLY A 90 4.11 3.91 17.68
N ARG A 91 4.22 3.23 16.55
CA ARG A 91 4.12 1.77 16.42
C ARG A 91 4.99 1.29 15.26
N SER A 92 5.44 0.06 15.35
CA SER A 92 6.15 -0.64 14.28
C SER A 92 5.17 -1.47 13.43
N ASP A 93 5.58 -1.79 12.20
CA ASP A 93 4.90 -2.73 11.31
C ASP A 93 3.56 -2.26 10.71
N SER A 94 3.36 -0.94 10.66
CA SER A 94 2.22 -0.34 9.94
C SER A 94 2.51 -0.16 8.45
N ILE A 95 3.79 0.02 8.10
CA ILE A 95 4.31 0.16 6.74
C ILE A 95 5.13 -1.09 6.44
N ASN A 96 4.45 -2.21 6.27
CA ASN A 96 5.07 -3.51 6.08
C ASN A 96 5.06 -3.95 4.60
N GLU A 97 5.72 -5.09 4.33
CA GLU A 97 5.79 -5.67 2.99
C GLU A 97 4.41 -6.02 2.41
N GLU A 98 3.43 -6.38 3.26
CA GLU A 98 2.07 -6.71 2.83
C GLU A 98 1.34 -5.49 2.27
N MET A 99 1.60 -4.28 2.80
CA MET A 99 1.08 -3.04 2.25
C MET A 99 1.66 -2.77 0.86
N GLY A 100 2.90 -3.22 0.60
CA GLY A 100 3.56 -3.12 -0.70
C GLY A 100 3.91 -1.70 -1.12
N TYR A 101 3.99 -0.75 -0.18
CA TYR A 101 4.42 0.63 -0.40
C TYR A 101 5.43 1.04 0.66
N GLU A 102 6.43 1.81 0.25
CA GLU A 102 7.36 2.50 1.12
C GLU A 102 7.04 3.99 1.16
N LEU A 103 7.26 4.63 2.31
CA LEU A 103 6.93 6.04 2.54
C LEU A 103 8.17 6.86 2.89
N CYS A 104 8.11 8.14 2.53
CA CYS A 104 9.03 9.14 3.04
C CYS A 104 8.33 10.51 3.17
N THR A 105 8.89 11.38 3.99
CA THR A 105 8.43 12.75 4.19
C THR A 105 9.55 13.74 3.89
N HIS A 106 9.24 14.84 3.22
CA HIS A 106 10.19 15.90 2.95
C HIS A 106 9.55 17.28 3.10
N GLN A 107 10.41 18.29 3.23
CA GLN A 107 9.97 19.67 3.27
C GLN A 107 9.43 20.11 1.91
N ASP A 108 8.40 20.94 1.92
CA ASP A 108 8.09 21.76 0.75
C ASP A 108 9.10 22.91 0.59
N ASN A 109 9.14 23.52 -0.59
CA ASN A 109 10.07 24.62 -0.93
C ASN A 109 9.99 25.81 0.06
N THR A 110 8.90 25.96 0.78
CA THR A 110 8.67 27.02 1.77
C THR A 110 9.23 26.72 3.17
N LYS A 111 9.72 25.50 3.43
CA LYS A 111 10.20 25.00 4.73
C LYS A 111 9.16 25.01 5.87
N THR A 112 7.92 25.38 5.57
CA THR A 112 6.82 25.49 6.55
C THR A 112 5.76 24.41 6.37
N LYS A 113 5.94 23.53 5.40
CA LYS A 113 4.97 22.51 5.00
C LYS A 113 5.66 21.18 4.78
N PHE A 114 4.90 20.10 4.85
CA PHE A 114 5.40 18.75 4.55
C PHE A 114 4.70 18.18 3.33
N LYS A 115 5.38 17.25 2.68
CA LYS A 115 4.81 16.35 1.68
C LYS A 115 5.14 14.93 2.07
N VAL A 116 4.21 14.03 1.80
CA VAL A 116 4.40 12.58 1.97
C VAL A 116 4.42 11.95 0.59
N VAL A 117 5.40 11.12 0.35
CA VAL A 117 5.53 10.33 -0.87
C VAL A 117 5.39 8.87 -0.48
N ALA A 118 4.51 8.14 -1.17
CA ALA A 118 4.43 6.68 -1.08
C ALA A 118 4.71 6.08 -2.45
N LYS A 119 5.64 5.12 -2.51
CA LYS A 119 6.06 4.43 -3.74
C LYS A 119 5.80 2.95 -3.60
N GLU A 120 5.19 2.37 -4.63
CA GLU A 120 4.95 0.93 -4.73
C GLU A 120 6.28 0.15 -4.81
N VAL A 121 6.42 -0.87 -3.98
CA VAL A 121 7.58 -1.77 -3.98
C VAL A 121 7.52 -2.67 -5.20
N GLY A 122 8.56 -2.61 -6.04
CA GLY A 122 8.61 -3.36 -7.30
C GLY A 122 7.68 -2.84 -8.41
N GLY A 123 6.89 -1.79 -8.11
CA GLY A 123 5.98 -1.16 -9.06
C GLY A 123 6.40 0.25 -9.47
N LYS A 124 5.53 0.93 -10.21
CA LYS A 124 5.74 2.29 -10.70
C LYS A 124 4.81 3.31 -10.05
N CYS A 125 3.79 2.85 -9.32
CA CYS A 125 2.81 3.75 -8.71
C CYS A 125 3.43 4.61 -7.62
N ILE A 126 3.26 5.94 -7.73
CA ILE A 126 3.71 6.92 -6.73
C ILE A 126 2.51 7.78 -6.34
N LEU A 127 2.23 7.79 -5.05
CA LEU A 127 1.22 8.64 -4.43
C LEU A 127 1.93 9.83 -3.75
N LEU A 128 1.35 11.00 -3.91
CA LEU A 128 1.82 12.24 -3.30
C LEU A 128 0.71 12.82 -2.42
N MET A 129 1.03 13.17 -1.19
CA MET A 129 0.10 13.86 -0.30
C MET A 129 0.68 15.19 0.13
N ASN A 130 -0.15 16.24 0.08
CA ASN A 130 0.19 17.56 0.57
C ASN A 130 -0.15 17.72 2.06
N GLU A 131 0.19 18.85 2.64
CA GLU A 131 -0.08 19.23 4.03
C GLU A 131 -1.58 19.26 4.40
N PHE A 132 -2.47 19.38 3.42
CA PHE A 132 -3.92 19.35 3.62
C PHE A 132 -4.51 17.95 3.58
N GLY A 133 -3.67 16.92 3.43
CA GLY A 133 -4.11 15.52 3.33
C GLY A 133 -4.69 15.14 1.96
N ALA A 134 -4.58 16.03 0.95
CA ALA A 134 -5.02 15.71 -0.41
C ALA A 134 -4.00 14.79 -1.08
N ILE A 135 -4.46 13.61 -1.52
CA ILE A 135 -3.63 12.57 -2.16
C ILE A 135 -3.87 12.59 -3.66
N SER A 136 -2.79 12.68 -4.42
CA SER A 136 -2.74 12.60 -5.88
C SER A 136 -1.78 11.51 -6.34
N GLU A 137 -1.96 11.04 -7.56
CA GLU A 137 -1.04 10.11 -8.22
C GLU A 137 -0.07 10.91 -9.08
N LYS A 138 1.23 10.65 -8.96
CA LYS A 138 2.27 11.38 -9.71
C LYS A 138 2.09 11.17 -11.21
N LYS A 139 1.65 9.96 -11.61
CA LYS A 139 1.31 9.63 -12.99
C LYS A 139 0.22 8.55 -12.96
N ALA A 140 -0.98 8.93 -13.33
CA ALA A 140 -2.15 8.06 -13.24
C ALA A 140 -2.02 6.76 -14.06
N SER A 141 -1.26 6.80 -15.18
CA SER A 141 -1.00 5.61 -16.00
C SER A 141 -0.13 4.54 -15.31
N ASP A 142 0.59 4.90 -14.26
CA ASP A 142 1.51 4.01 -13.54
C ASP A 142 0.86 3.41 -12.28
N CYS A 143 -0.35 3.84 -11.98
CA CYS A 143 -1.18 3.41 -10.86
C CYS A 143 -2.50 2.77 -11.30
#